data_f37b45ef9c50d627a4b98b6e9aa7af31
#
_entry.id   f37b45ef9c50d627a4b98b6e9aa7af31
#
_cell.length_a   1.000
_cell.length_b   1.000
_cell.length_c   1.000
_cell.angle_alpha   90.00
_cell.angle_beta   90.00
_cell.angle_gamma   90.00
#
_symmetry.space_group_name_H-M   'P 1'
#
loop_
_entity.id
_entity.type
_entity.pdbx_description
1 polymer ?
#
loop_
_entity_poly.entity_id
_entity_poly.type
_entity_poly.pdbx_seq_one_letter_code
_entity_poly.pdbx_strand_id
1 'polypeptide(L)'
;MSPVDENKLQDLVGKVLVDLGGAASVPLARLGRKHGLYRNLHVSGPATANELADRLGLAARYVREWLCAQAASGYVQFDPKTGRFSLSPEQVMV
;
A
#
# COMPACT_ATOMS: atom_id res chain seq x y z
N MET A 1 41.01 6.94 -0.59
CA MET A 1 39.56 6.70 -0.73
C MET A 1 38.99 7.64 -1.78
N SER A 2 38.28 7.11 -2.76
CA SER A 2 37.66 7.94 -3.80
C SER A 2 36.49 8.75 -3.25
N PRO A 3 36.27 9.96 -3.76
CA PRO A 3 35.11 10.74 -3.35
C PRO A 3 33.79 10.01 -3.69
N VAL A 4 32.78 10.23 -2.87
CA VAL A 4 31.44 9.69 -3.10
C VAL A 4 30.77 10.45 -4.23
N ASP A 5 30.20 9.72 -5.18
CA ASP A 5 29.34 10.28 -6.21
C ASP A 5 27.92 10.39 -5.65
N GLU A 6 27.43 11.61 -5.48
CA GLU A 6 26.11 11.88 -4.91
C GLU A 6 24.98 11.21 -5.68
N ASN A 7 25.05 11.19 -7.01
CA ASN A 7 24.00 10.58 -7.83
C ASN A 7 23.96 9.07 -7.63
N LYS A 8 25.13 8.43 -7.60
CA LYS A 8 25.21 6.99 -7.34
C LYS A 8 24.74 6.64 -5.93
N LEU A 9 25.04 7.49 -4.96
CA LEU A 9 24.58 7.29 -3.59
C LEU A 9 23.05 7.38 -3.52
N GLN A 10 22.45 8.39 -4.15
CA GLN A 10 21.01 8.56 -4.17
C GLN A 10 20.31 7.38 -4.87
N ASP A 11 20.87 6.91 -5.97
CA ASP A 11 20.32 5.75 -6.68
C ASP A 11 20.37 4.50 -5.81
N LEU A 12 21.46 4.27 -5.09
CA LEU A 12 21.60 3.14 -4.19
C LEU A 12 20.63 3.24 -3.01
N VAL A 13 20.51 4.41 -2.40
CA VAL A 13 19.55 4.62 -1.31
C VAL A 13 18.12 4.36 -1.80
N GLY A 14 17.78 4.86 -2.99
CA GLY A 14 16.48 4.60 -3.60
C GLY A 14 16.22 3.12 -3.80
N LYS A 15 17.23 2.38 -4.30
CA LYS A 15 17.12 0.93 -4.48
C LYS A 15 16.90 0.21 -3.15
N VAL A 16 17.65 0.58 -2.11
CA VAL A 16 17.49 -0.03 -0.79
C VAL A 16 16.08 0.21 -0.24
N LEU A 17 15.56 1.43 -0.39
CA LEU A 17 14.20 1.75 0.04
C LEU A 17 13.14 0.93 -0.72
N VAL A 18 13.31 0.77 -2.03
CA VAL A 18 12.41 -0.04 -2.84
C VAL A 18 12.48 -1.52 -2.41
N ASP A 19 13.67 -2.05 -2.21
CA ASP A 19 13.85 -3.45 -1.78
C ASP A 19 13.23 -3.69 -0.39
N LEU A 20 13.43 -2.77 0.55
CA LEU A 20 12.82 -2.86 1.87
C LEU A 20 11.29 -2.76 1.78
N GLY A 21 10.78 -1.85 0.96
CA GLY A 21 9.35 -1.73 0.71
C GLY A 21 8.76 -3.02 0.16
N GLY A 22 9.42 -3.65 -0.82
CA GLY A 22 9.00 -4.93 -1.37
C GLY A 22 9.01 -6.05 -0.34
N ALA A 23 10.04 -6.11 0.50
CA ALA A 23 10.13 -7.11 1.56
C ALA A 23 9.01 -6.96 2.60
N ALA A 24 8.57 -5.73 2.89
CA ALA A 24 7.46 -5.47 3.79
C ALA A 24 6.09 -5.70 3.12
N SER A 25 5.98 -5.43 1.82
CA SER A 25 4.72 -5.49 1.08
C SER A 25 4.13 -6.89 0.99
N VAL A 26 4.96 -7.92 0.84
CA VAL A 26 4.46 -9.30 0.72
C VAL A 26 3.76 -9.77 2.00
N PRO A 27 4.32 -9.63 3.21
CA PRO A 27 3.60 -9.95 4.43
C PRO A 27 2.34 -9.10 4.63
N LEU A 28 2.39 -7.82 4.26
CA LEU A 28 1.23 -6.93 4.36
C LEU A 28 0.12 -7.36 3.40
N ALA A 29 0.47 -7.81 2.19
CA ALA A 29 -0.49 -8.34 1.23
C ALA A 29 -1.19 -9.59 1.78
N ARG A 30 -0.48 -10.48 2.46
CA ARG A 30 -1.06 -11.64 3.13
C ARG A 30 -2.06 -11.22 4.20
N LEU A 31 -1.72 -10.24 5.02
CA LEU A 31 -2.63 -9.73 6.05
C LEU A 31 -3.88 -9.14 5.40
N GLY A 32 -3.73 -8.42 4.30
CA GLY A 32 -4.85 -7.85 3.56
C GLY A 32 -5.80 -8.92 3.04
N ARG A 33 -5.27 -10.01 2.51
CA ARG A 33 -6.09 -11.14 2.03
C ARG A 33 -6.78 -11.85 3.20
N LYS A 34 -6.06 -12.11 4.27
CA LYS A 34 -6.59 -12.79 5.46
C LYS A 34 -7.75 -12.03 6.09
N HIS A 35 -7.66 -10.70 6.16
CA HIS A 35 -8.68 -9.85 6.78
C HIS A 35 -9.72 -9.31 5.80
N GLY A 36 -9.64 -9.68 4.54
CA GLY A 36 -10.62 -9.29 3.53
C GLY A 36 -10.54 -7.85 3.06
N LEU A 37 -9.39 -7.19 3.24
CA LEU A 37 -9.22 -5.78 2.87
C LEU A 37 -9.34 -5.58 1.36
N TYR A 38 -8.64 -6.38 0.56
CA TYR A 38 -8.74 -6.30 -0.91
C TYR A 38 -10.15 -6.64 -1.39
N ARG A 39 -10.72 -7.71 -0.86
CA ARG A 39 -12.05 -8.14 -1.24
C ARG A 39 -13.10 -7.07 -0.98
N ASN A 40 -13.02 -6.40 0.17
CA ASN A 40 -13.97 -5.35 0.50
C ASN A 40 -13.82 -4.15 -0.44
N LEU A 41 -12.58 -3.73 -0.75
CA LEU A 41 -12.35 -2.65 -1.72
C LEU A 41 -12.91 -3.00 -3.10
N HIS A 42 -12.81 -4.25 -3.50
CA HIS A 42 -13.33 -4.70 -4.80
C HIS A 42 -14.86 -4.76 -4.79
N VAL A 43 -15.45 -5.43 -3.79
CA VAL A 43 -16.90 -5.72 -3.76
C VAL A 43 -17.71 -4.49 -3.36
N SER A 44 -17.27 -3.76 -2.32
CA SER A 44 -18.00 -2.62 -1.78
C SER A 44 -17.54 -1.26 -2.36
N GLY A 45 -16.50 -1.27 -3.18
CA GLY A 45 -16.02 -0.09 -3.88
C GLY A 45 -15.07 0.78 -3.07
N PRO A 46 -14.64 1.91 -3.65
CA PRO A 46 -13.66 2.79 -3.02
C PRO A 46 -14.06 3.22 -1.61
N ALA A 47 -13.07 3.35 -0.74
CA ALA A 47 -13.29 3.68 0.66
C ALA A 47 -12.14 4.50 1.22
N THR A 48 -12.44 5.39 2.17
CA THR A 48 -11.42 5.98 3.04
C THR A 48 -10.96 4.91 4.04
N ALA A 49 -9.82 5.16 4.71
CA ALA A 49 -9.33 4.23 5.73
C ALA A 49 -10.37 3.99 6.84
N ASN A 50 -11.05 5.06 7.28
CA ASN A 50 -12.08 4.95 8.30
C ASN A 50 -13.29 4.14 7.82
N GLU A 51 -13.73 4.37 6.58
CA GLU A 51 -14.85 3.62 5.99
C GLU A 51 -14.51 2.13 5.88
N LEU A 52 -13.32 1.79 5.41
CA LEU A 52 -12.91 0.40 5.28
C LEU A 52 -12.78 -0.28 6.65
N ALA A 53 -12.20 0.43 7.62
CA ALA A 53 -12.09 -0.08 8.99
C ALA A 53 -13.48 -0.37 9.59
N ASP A 54 -14.43 0.54 9.41
CA ASP A 54 -15.80 0.35 9.89
C ASP A 54 -16.49 -0.85 9.23
N ARG A 55 -16.32 -0.99 7.91
CA ARG A 55 -16.90 -2.11 7.15
C ARG A 55 -16.41 -3.47 7.66
N LEU A 56 -15.15 -3.55 8.08
CA LEU A 56 -14.50 -4.80 8.46
C LEU A 56 -14.37 -4.99 9.98
N GLY A 57 -14.76 -4.00 10.78
CA GLY A 57 -14.61 -4.06 12.23
C GLY A 57 -13.16 -4.06 12.68
N LEU A 58 -12.27 -3.38 11.94
CA LEU A 58 -10.86 -3.29 12.23
C LEU A 58 -10.50 -1.91 12.78
N ALA A 59 -9.34 -1.82 13.45
CA ALA A 59 -8.83 -0.54 13.95
C ALA A 59 -8.46 0.38 12.78
N ALA A 60 -8.97 1.61 12.79
CA ALA A 60 -8.75 2.56 11.71
C ALA A 60 -7.28 2.88 11.49
N ARG A 61 -6.49 2.98 12.57
CA ARG A 61 -5.06 3.25 12.48
C ARG A 61 -4.32 2.15 11.72
N TYR A 62 -4.62 0.89 12.02
CA TYR A 62 -4.04 -0.26 11.33
C TYR A 62 -4.39 -0.24 9.84
N VAL A 63 -5.67 -0.04 9.52
CA VAL A 63 -6.15 -0.01 8.14
C VAL A 63 -5.49 1.13 7.36
N ARG A 64 -5.36 2.30 7.97
CA ARG A 64 -4.71 3.46 7.34
C ARG A 64 -3.25 3.16 7.00
N GLU A 65 -2.49 2.61 7.95
CA GLU A 65 -1.08 2.27 7.72
C GLU A 65 -0.95 1.22 6.63
N TRP A 66 -1.82 0.21 6.65
CA TRP A 66 -1.83 -0.83 5.62
C TRP A 66 -2.13 -0.26 4.23
N LEU A 67 -3.17 0.57 4.10
CA LEU A 67 -3.55 1.20 2.83
C LEU A 67 -2.45 2.10 2.28
N CYS A 68 -1.82 2.91 3.13
CA CYS A 68 -0.73 3.78 2.69
C CYS A 68 0.46 2.98 2.19
N ALA A 69 0.81 1.88 2.86
CA ALA A 69 1.90 1.00 2.43
C ALA A 69 1.56 0.32 1.10
N GLN A 70 0.33 -0.16 0.93
CA GLN A 70 -0.12 -0.80 -0.31
C GLN A 70 -0.18 0.18 -1.47
N ALA A 71 -0.61 1.43 -1.24
CA ALA A 71 -0.62 2.46 -2.26
C ALA A 71 0.80 2.83 -2.69
N ALA A 72 1.72 2.94 -1.74
CA ALA A 72 3.13 3.22 -2.02
C ALA A 72 3.78 2.10 -2.86
N SER A 73 3.36 0.86 -2.68
CA SER A 73 3.84 -0.30 -3.44
C SER A 73 3.13 -0.51 -4.78
N GLY A 74 2.08 0.27 -5.06
CA GLY A 74 1.32 0.15 -6.31
C GLY A 74 0.29 -0.97 -6.32
N TYR A 75 -0.06 -1.55 -5.17
CA TYR A 75 -1.06 -2.62 -5.07
C TYR A 75 -2.48 -2.07 -4.89
N VAL A 76 -2.60 -0.84 -4.46
CA VAL A 76 -3.86 -0.14 -4.23
C VAL A 76 -3.72 1.28 -4.79
N GLN A 77 -4.79 1.83 -5.34
CA GLN A 77 -4.83 3.22 -5.81
C GLN A 77 -5.33 4.15 -4.73
N PHE A 78 -4.84 5.38 -4.72
CA PHE A 78 -5.30 6.43 -3.82
C PHE A 78 -5.73 7.66 -4.61
N ASP A 79 -6.92 8.19 -4.30
CA ASP A 79 -7.42 9.45 -4.85
C ASP A 79 -7.27 10.56 -3.79
N PRO A 80 -6.32 11.51 -3.99
CA PRO A 80 -6.13 12.58 -3.02
C PRO A 80 -7.31 13.56 -2.94
N LYS A 81 -8.17 13.62 -3.96
CA LYS A 81 -9.34 14.50 -3.97
C LYS A 81 -10.42 14.01 -3.01
N THR A 82 -10.62 12.71 -2.93
CA THR A 82 -11.67 12.11 -2.09
C THR A 82 -11.13 11.45 -0.83
N GLY A 83 -9.82 11.22 -0.76
CA GLY A 83 -9.19 10.46 0.32
C GLY A 83 -9.51 8.98 0.28
N ARG A 84 -10.03 8.47 -0.85
CA ARG A 84 -10.46 7.07 -0.99
C ARG A 84 -9.40 6.24 -1.67
N PHE A 85 -9.33 4.99 -1.23
CA PHE A 85 -8.49 3.95 -1.81
C PHE A 85 -9.37 3.01 -2.64
N SER A 86 -8.81 2.48 -3.71
CA SER A 86 -9.53 1.59 -4.62
C SER A 86 -8.58 0.62 -5.30
N LEU A 87 -9.14 -0.36 -6.00
CA LEU A 87 -8.38 -1.30 -6.82
C LEU A 87 -8.68 -1.04 -8.31
N SER A 88 -7.63 -0.96 -9.12
CA SER A 88 -7.78 -0.98 -10.57
C SER A 88 -8.19 -2.39 -11.04
N PRO A 89 -8.70 -2.54 -12.28
CA PRO A 89 -8.98 -3.87 -12.81
C PRO A 89 -7.78 -4.81 -12.77
N GLU A 90 -6.58 -4.29 -13.01
CA GLU A 90 -5.34 -5.08 -12.97
C GLU A 90 -4.98 -5.49 -11.55
N GLN A 91 -5.15 -4.59 -10.58
CA GLN A 91 -4.87 -4.88 -9.17
C GLN A 91 -5.82 -5.94 -8.61
N VAL A 92 -7.05 -5.98 -9.08
CA VAL A 92 -8.04 -7.01 -8.68
C VAL A 92 -7.60 -8.39 -9.14
N MET A 93 -6.91 -8.48 -10.28
CA MET A 93 -6.49 -9.75 -10.87
C MET A 93 -5.32 -10.42 -10.15
N VAL A 94 -4.64 -9.69 -9.30
CA VAL A 94 -3.49 -10.19 -8.54
C VAL A 94 -3.91 -10.48 -7.11
#